data_21f36f0356bc639d28febf527a4f34da
#
_entry.id   21f36f0356bc639d28febf527a4f34da
#
_cell.length_a   1.000
_cell.length_b   1.000
_cell.length_c   1.000
_cell.angle_alpha   90.00
_cell.angle_beta   90.00
_cell.angle_gamma   90.00
#
_symmetry.space_group_name_H-M   'P 1'
#
loop_
_entity.id
_entity.type
_entity.pdbx_description
1 polymer ?
#
loop_
_entity_poly.entity_id
_entity_poly.type
_entity_poly.pdbx_seq_one_letter_code
_entity_poly.pdbx_strand_id
1 'polypeptide(L)'
;MAESDIVLRMVSSTDSNADMRSFRVYQVIENAAEELELYRFLHPMTGHQTGTTTYHRKNLSTVIFETAGQIEWFSPSNATVWFGVDEVPVKDLRKIKNSSQSRRFKVTGTEYKWKIAENGNDLFCVDSKDKHVAAWSADERLLRVAPRCVNILDRVIVTCFLNLWFKRLGRW
;
A
#
# COMPACT_ATOMS: atom_id res chain seq x y z
N MET A 1 -28.21 -0.14 4.14
CA MET A 1 -27.45 -0.37 2.90
C MET A 1 -26.02 -0.73 3.27
N ALA A 2 -25.44 -1.72 2.60
CA ALA A 2 -24.03 -2.01 2.79
C ALA A 2 -23.22 -0.84 2.21
N GLU A 3 -22.27 -0.30 2.98
CA GLU A 3 -21.32 0.67 2.46
C GLU A 3 -20.47 0.02 1.35
N SER A 4 -20.31 0.73 0.25
CA SER A 4 -19.46 0.28 -0.87
C SER A 4 -17.98 0.38 -0.50
N ASP A 5 -17.16 -0.51 -1.08
CA ASP A 5 -15.71 -0.45 -0.93
C ASP A 5 -15.15 0.90 -1.38
N ILE A 6 -14.09 1.33 -0.71
CA ILE A 6 -13.26 2.44 -1.17
C ILE A 6 -12.41 1.92 -2.33
N VAL A 7 -12.58 2.49 -3.51
CA VAL A 7 -11.85 2.07 -4.71
C VAL A 7 -10.72 3.05 -4.98
N LEU A 8 -9.49 2.53 -5.01
CA LEU A 8 -8.27 3.31 -5.20
C LEU A 8 -7.54 2.84 -6.45
N ARG A 9 -7.16 3.78 -7.31
CA ARG A 9 -6.31 3.52 -8.49
C ARG A 9 -4.88 3.90 -8.19
N MET A 10 -3.95 2.99 -8.39
CA MET A 10 -2.51 3.26 -8.31
C MET A 10 -1.97 3.60 -9.70
N VAL A 11 -1.34 4.77 -9.83
CA VAL A 11 -0.80 5.27 -11.09
C VAL A 11 0.70 5.50 -10.94
N SER A 12 1.49 4.69 -11.63
CA SER A 12 2.94 4.88 -11.73
C SER A 12 3.26 5.97 -12.75
N SER A 13 4.44 6.60 -12.63
CA SER A 13 4.92 7.51 -13.65
C SER A 13 5.03 6.81 -15.00
N THR A 14 4.70 7.51 -16.08
CA THR A 14 4.86 7.04 -17.48
C THR A 14 6.30 7.17 -17.97
N ASP A 15 7.18 7.83 -17.21
CA ASP A 15 8.60 7.92 -17.51
C ASP A 15 9.23 6.52 -17.42
N SER A 16 9.88 6.07 -18.49
CA SER A 16 10.57 4.78 -18.55
C SER A 16 11.69 4.62 -17.51
N ASN A 17 12.21 5.74 -17.00
CA ASN A 17 13.23 5.77 -15.95
C ASN A 17 12.65 5.92 -14.54
N ALA A 18 11.33 6.01 -14.41
CA ALA A 18 10.70 6.19 -13.11
C ALA A 18 10.83 4.94 -12.24
N ASP A 19 11.21 5.16 -10.98
CA ASP A 19 11.23 4.12 -9.97
C ASP A 19 9.78 3.73 -9.60
N MET A 20 9.52 2.44 -9.45
CA MET A 20 8.21 1.93 -9.03
C MET A 20 7.78 2.47 -7.66
N ARG A 21 8.73 2.94 -6.84
CA ARG A 21 8.47 3.54 -5.52
C ARG A 21 7.90 4.97 -5.60
N SER A 22 7.85 5.54 -6.81
CA SER A 22 7.16 6.82 -7.08
C SER A 22 5.85 6.55 -7.81
N PHE A 23 4.73 6.82 -7.15
CA PHE A 23 3.40 6.62 -7.71
C PHE A 23 2.37 7.50 -6.99
N ARG A 24 1.20 7.62 -7.58
CA ARG A 24 0.06 8.35 -7.03
C ARG A 24 -1.12 7.41 -6.82
N VAL A 25 -1.95 7.74 -5.85
CA VAL A 25 -3.16 6.98 -5.53
C VAL A 25 -4.36 7.91 -5.64
N TYR A 26 -5.31 7.54 -6.49
CA TYR A 26 -6.55 8.26 -6.73
C TYR A 26 -7.72 7.48 -6.18
N GLN A 27 -8.63 8.15 -5.49
CA GLN A 27 -9.92 7.56 -5.18
C GLN A 27 -10.84 7.68 -6.39
N VAL A 28 -11.36 6.55 -6.82
CA VAL A 28 -12.39 6.46 -7.86
C VAL A 28 -13.74 6.67 -7.20
N ILE A 29 -14.41 7.75 -7.55
CA ILE A 29 -15.74 8.10 -7.02
C ILE A 29 -16.76 7.78 -8.09
N GLU A 30 -17.73 6.93 -7.77
CA GLU A 30 -18.78 6.55 -8.69
C GLU A 30 -19.56 7.79 -9.15
N ASN A 31 -19.78 7.92 -10.44
CA ASN A 31 -20.46 9.04 -11.10
C ASN A 31 -19.79 10.42 -10.94
N ALA A 32 -18.55 10.50 -10.46
CA ALA A 32 -17.77 11.73 -10.48
C ALA A 32 -17.06 11.91 -11.83
N ALA A 33 -16.95 13.16 -12.28
CA ALA A 33 -16.24 13.48 -13.53
C ALA A 33 -14.72 13.31 -13.39
N GLU A 34 -14.19 13.43 -12.18
CA GLU A 34 -12.76 13.35 -11.89
C GLU A 34 -12.50 12.46 -10.67
N GLU A 35 -11.35 11.78 -10.70
CA GLU A 35 -10.84 11.01 -9.56
C GLU A 35 -10.16 11.96 -8.56
N LEU A 36 -10.24 11.64 -7.28
CA LEU A 36 -9.63 12.42 -6.21
C LEU A 36 -8.23 11.88 -5.90
N GLU A 37 -7.18 12.66 -6.13
CA GLU A 37 -5.82 12.29 -5.71
C GLU A 37 -5.72 12.31 -4.18
N LEU A 38 -5.47 11.15 -3.56
CA LEU A 38 -5.38 11.00 -2.10
C LEU A 38 -3.96 10.88 -1.58
N TYR A 39 -3.08 10.17 -2.31
CA TYR A 39 -1.70 9.91 -1.88
C TYR A 39 -0.71 10.20 -2.97
N ARG A 40 0.47 10.66 -2.56
CA ARG A 40 1.67 10.78 -3.38
C ARG A 40 2.82 10.05 -2.72
N PHE A 41 3.39 9.08 -3.41
CA PHE A 41 4.62 8.40 -3.03
C PHE A 41 5.74 8.91 -3.93
N LEU A 42 6.78 9.47 -3.34
CA LEU A 42 7.89 10.08 -4.04
C LEU A 42 9.20 9.46 -3.57
N HIS A 43 9.90 8.81 -4.49
CA HIS A 43 11.24 8.29 -4.27
C HIS A 43 12.23 9.12 -5.08
N PRO A 44 13.35 9.59 -4.47
CA PRO A 44 14.31 10.43 -5.19
C PRO A 44 14.96 9.66 -6.33
N MET A 45 15.09 10.31 -7.50
CA MET A 45 15.68 9.75 -8.70
C MET A 45 17.23 9.73 -8.65
N THR A 46 17.81 9.47 -7.51
CA THR A 46 19.26 9.42 -7.30
C THR A 46 19.91 8.13 -7.82
N GLY A 47 19.12 7.30 -8.53
CA GLY A 47 19.61 6.15 -9.26
C GLY A 47 20.00 4.94 -8.42
N HIS A 48 19.70 4.93 -7.14
CA HIS A 48 20.18 3.91 -6.23
C HIS A 48 19.06 3.13 -5.52
N GLN A 49 19.41 1.92 -5.11
CA GLN A 49 18.55 0.97 -4.44
C GLN A 49 18.18 1.40 -3.02
N THR A 50 18.87 2.41 -2.50
CA THR A 50 18.65 3.03 -1.19
C THR A 50 17.93 4.37 -1.34
N GLY A 51 17.75 5.08 -0.24
CA GLY A 51 17.09 6.38 -0.18
C GLY A 51 15.76 6.31 0.58
N THR A 52 15.06 7.40 0.61
CA THR A 52 13.81 7.51 1.36
C THR A 52 12.65 7.80 0.43
N THR A 53 11.66 6.92 0.42
CA THR A 53 10.36 7.17 -0.21
C THR A 53 9.49 7.93 0.79
N THR A 54 9.08 9.14 0.45
CA THR A 54 8.16 9.92 1.29
C THR A 54 6.75 9.78 0.73
N TYR A 55 5.76 9.57 1.59
CA TYR A 55 4.38 9.56 1.17
C TYR A 55 3.57 10.64 1.88
N HIS A 56 2.75 11.31 1.08
CA HIS A 56 1.87 12.39 1.48
C HIS A 56 0.43 11.95 1.30
N ARG A 57 -0.42 12.37 2.21
CA ARG A 57 -1.86 12.18 2.13
C ARG A 57 -2.55 13.53 2.02
N LYS A 58 -3.55 13.64 1.16
CA LYS A 58 -4.37 14.83 1.05
C LYS A 58 -5.27 14.99 2.27
N ASN A 59 -5.14 16.12 2.94
CA ASN A 59 -6.11 16.54 3.94
C ASN A 59 -7.35 17.06 3.21
N LEU A 60 -8.47 16.37 3.35
CA LEU A 60 -9.69 16.71 2.60
C LEU A 60 -10.37 18.00 3.08
N SER A 61 -10.07 18.44 4.31
CA SER A 61 -10.61 19.70 4.86
C SER A 61 -9.86 20.91 4.34
N THR A 62 -8.52 20.82 4.21
CA THR A 62 -7.65 21.93 3.78
C THR A 62 -7.27 21.84 2.30
N VAL A 63 -7.50 20.68 1.66
CA VAL A 63 -7.08 20.36 0.28
C VAL A 63 -5.56 20.41 0.08
N ILE A 64 -4.79 20.29 1.17
CA ILE A 64 -3.33 20.32 1.17
C ILE A 64 -2.80 18.89 1.39
N PHE A 65 -1.69 18.54 0.69
CA PHE A 65 -0.97 17.32 0.95
C PHE A 65 -0.07 17.49 2.18
N GLU A 66 -0.22 16.59 3.13
CA GLU A 66 0.57 16.53 4.36
C GLU A 66 1.41 15.27 4.35
N THR A 67 2.63 15.33 4.88
CA THR A 67 3.47 14.15 5.02
C THR A 67 2.82 13.17 5.99
N ALA A 68 2.47 11.98 5.50
CA ALA A 68 1.88 10.92 6.30
C ALA A 68 2.93 9.96 6.85
N GLY A 69 4.06 9.81 6.16
CA GLY A 69 5.15 8.96 6.59
C GLY A 69 6.24 8.82 5.54
N GLN A 70 7.13 7.84 5.77
CA GLN A 70 8.24 7.56 4.86
C GLN A 70 8.67 6.10 4.94
N ILE A 71 9.37 5.65 3.91
CA ILE A 71 10.01 4.34 3.83
C ILE A 71 11.49 4.60 3.61
N GLU A 72 12.29 4.30 4.61
CA GLU A 72 13.75 4.46 4.58
C GLU A 72 14.40 3.15 4.14
N TRP A 73 14.94 3.14 2.93
CA TRP A 73 15.51 1.95 2.30
C TRP A 73 17.00 1.81 2.62
N PHE A 74 17.38 0.68 3.18
CA PHE A 74 18.79 0.29 3.41
C PHE A 74 19.31 -0.59 2.29
N SER A 75 18.40 -1.32 1.63
CA SER A 75 18.64 -2.14 0.45
C SER A 75 17.30 -2.32 -0.29
N PRO A 76 17.27 -2.94 -1.47
CA PRO A 76 15.99 -3.24 -2.16
C PRO A 76 15.02 -4.09 -1.35
N SER A 77 15.53 -4.85 -0.38
CA SER A 77 14.75 -5.79 0.42
C SER A 77 14.75 -5.51 1.92
N ASN A 78 15.34 -4.40 2.34
CA ASN A 78 15.36 -4.00 3.75
C ASN A 78 15.05 -2.51 3.89
N ALA A 79 14.08 -2.21 4.74
CA ALA A 79 13.63 -0.84 4.98
C ALA A 79 13.01 -0.70 6.37
N THR A 80 12.93 0.53 6.83
CA THR A 80 12.11 0.94 7.96
C THR A 80 10.99 1.83 7.45
N VAL A 81 9.77 1.55 7.88
CA VAL A 81 8.57 2.31 7.50
C VAL A 81 8.11 3.15 8.67
N TRP A 82 7.84 4.41 8.40
CA TRP A 82 7.26 5.34 9.36
C TRP A 82 5.81 5.63 9.00
N PHE A 83 4.90 5.34 9.90
CA PHE A 83 3.49 5.74 9.85
C PHE A 83 3.31 6.89 10.84
N GLY A 84 3.47 8.12 10.36
CA GLY A 84 3.60 9.25 11.27
C GLY A 84 4.84 9.08 12.14
N VAL A 85 4.65 8.92 13.44
CA VAL A 85 5.73 8.70 14.42
C VAL A 85 6.01 7.22 14.71
N ASP A 86 5.17 6.32 14.21
CA ASP A 86 5.31 4.88 14.45
C ASP A 86 6.34 4.28 13.49
N GLU A 87 7.43 3.78 14.05
CA GLU A 87 8.50 3.12 13.31
C GLU A 87 8.28 1.63 13.26
N VAL A 88 8.25 1.06 12.05
CA VAL A 88 8.04 -0.37 11.84
C VAL A 88 9.04 -0.92 10.82
N PRO A 89 9.90 -1.88 11.20
CA PRO A 89 10.76 -2.56 10.23
C PRO A 89 9.92 -3.28 9.18
N VAL A 90 10.36 -3.27 7.92
CA VAL A 90 9.63 -3.91 6.82
C VAL A 90 9.34 -5.40 7.08
N LYS A 91 10.25 -6.09 7.74
CA LYS A 91 10.06 -7.49 8.15
C LYS A 91 8.83 -7.70 9.03
N ASP A 92 8.46 -6.69 9.84
CA ASP A 92 7.29 -6.74 10.72
C ASP A 92 5.98 -6.40 9.99
N LEU A 93 6.07 -5.86 8.79
CA LEU A 93 4.93 -5.62 7.89
C LEU A 93 4.71 -6.79 6.91
N ARG A 94 5.60 -7.77 6.90
CA ARG A 94 5.57 -8.93 6.01
C ARG A 94 5.92 -10.22 6.75
N LYS A 95 5.48 -10.37 7.99
CA LYS A 95 5.78 -11.56 8.80
C LYS A 95 5.23 -12.82 8.17
N ILE A 96 6.07 -13.85 8.17
CA ILE A 96 5.70 -15.21 7.82
C ILE A 96 5.41 -15.98 9.11
N LYS A 97 4.33 -16.73 9.15
CA LYS A 97 3.99 -17.60 10.27
C LYS A 97 3.92 -19.04 9.80
N ASN A 98 4.77 -19.89 10.39
CA ASN A 98 4.92 -21.30 10.00
C ASN A 98 5.28 -21.42 8.50
N SER A 99 4.72 -22.41 7.79
CA SER A 99 4.88 -22.60 6.34
C SER A 99 3.89 -21.83 5.49
N SER A 100 3.15 -20.86 6.07
CA SER A 100 2.15 -20.07 5.36
C SER A 100 2.79 -19.16 4.32
N GLN A 101 2.16 -19.05 3.15
CA GLN A 101 2.53 -18.09 2.09
C GLN A 101 2.03 -16.68 2.37
N SER A 102 1.24 -16.48 3.42
CA SER A 102 0.70 -15.16 3.78
C SER A 102 1.76 -14.24 4.35
N ARG A 103 1.60 -12.94 4.12
CA ARG A 103 2.43 -11.87 4.71
C ARG A 103 1.59 -11.09 5.70
N ARG A 104 2.02 -11.08 6.97
CA ARG A 104 1.23 -10.58 8.10
C ARG A 104 1.78 -9.27 8.63
N PHE A 105 0.87 -8.40 9.04
CA PHE A 105 1.18 -7.17 9.76
C PHE A 105 0.14 -6.94 10.86
N LYS A 106 0.50 -6.12 11.84
CA LYS A 106 -0.40 -5.76 12.94
C LYS A 106 -0.64 -4.26 12.99
N VAL A 107 -1.84 -3.89 13.35
CA VAL A 107 -2.21 -2.51 13.68
C VAL A 107 -2.99 -2.55 14.99
N THR A 108 -2.47 -1.84 16.01
CA THR A 108 -3.12 -1.78 17.34
C THR A 108 -3.57 -3.15 17.86
N GLY A 109 -2.69 -4.15 17.74
CA GLY A 109 -2.95 -5.52 18.23
C GLY A 109 -3.75 -6.42 17.30
N THR A 110 -4.40 -5.89 16.27
CA THR A 110 -5.13 -6.69 15.27
C THR A 110 -4.19 -7.13 14.16
N GLU A 111 -4.19 -8.42 13.86
CA GLU A 111 -3.39 -9.01 12.78
C GLU A 111 -4.17 -9.03 11.48
N TYR A 112 -3.48 -8.64 10.42
CA TYR A 112 -3.95 -8.68 9.03
C TYR A 112 -2.98 -9.51 8.19
N LYS A 113 -3.48 -10.14 7.15
CA LYS A 113 -2.63 -10.98 6.28
C LYS A 113 -2.94 -10.76 4.80
N TRP A 114 -1.90 -10.50 4.05
CA TRP A 114 -1.92 -10.47 2.59
C TRP A 114 -1.66 -11.85 2.02
N LYS A 115 -2.41 -12.21 1.00
CA LYS A 115 -2.28 -13.49 0.27
C LYS A 115 -2.25 -13.22 -1.23
N ILE A 116 -1.55 -14.08 -1.98
CA ILE A 116 -1.64 -14.10 -3.43
C ILE A 116 -2.91 -14.86 -3.81
N ALA A 117 -3.67 -14.31 -4.76
CA ALA A 117 -4.84 -14.98 -5.33
C ALA A 117 -4.45 -16.17 -6.23
N GLU A 118 -5.40 -17.00 -6.58
CA GLU A 118 -5.18 -18.20 -7.42
C GLU A 118 -4.58 -17.88 -8.78
N ASN A 119 -4.89 -16.70 -9.36
CA ASN A 119 -4.31 -16.25 -10.62
C ASN A 119 -2.82 -15.88 -10.53
N GLY A 120 -2.23 -15.88 -9.34
CA GLY A 120 -0.83 -15.55 -9.10
C GLY A 120 -0.46 -14.06 -9.20
N ASN A 121 -1.37 -13.20 -9.60
CA ASN A 121 -1.13 -11.77 -9.87
C ASN A 121 -1.86 -10.85 -8.88
N ASP A 122 -3.10 -11.17 -8.55
CA ASP A 122 -3.89 -10.39 -7.62
C ASP A 122 -3.52 -10.70 -6.17
N LEU A 123 -3.76 -9.73 -5.29
CA LEU A 123 -3.56 -9.88 -3.86
C LEU A 123 -4.87 -9.63 -3.14
N PHE A 124 -5.04 -10.26 -1.99
CA PHE A 124 -6.14 -9.92 -1.09
C PHE A 124 -5.67 -9.93 0.36
N CYS A 125 -6.28 -9.07 1.16
CA CYS A 125 -6.01 -8.93 2.58
C CYS A 125 -7.25 -9.30 3.39
N VAL A 126 -7.02 -10.06 4.46
CA VAL A 126 -8.06 -10.43 5.41
C VAL A 126 -7.59 -10.14 6.83
N ASP A 127 -8.53 -9.98 7.75
CA ASP A 127 -8.23 -9.84 9.17
C ASP A 127 -8.06 -11.20 9.87
N SER A 128 -7.89 -11.18 11.20
CA SER A 128 -7.70 -12.38 12.02
C SER A 128 -8.91 -13.33 12.03
N LYS A 129 -10.06 -12.86 11.57
CA LYS A 129 -11.31 -13.64 11.45
C LYS A 129 -11.61 -14.03 9.99
N ASP A 130 -10.62 -13.91 9.12
CA ASP A 130 -10.72 -14.14 7.68
C ASP A 130 -11.75 -13.25 6.96
N LYS A 131 -12.12 -12.11 7.56
CA LYS A 131 -12.98 -11.13 6.90
C LYS A 131 -12.19 -10.28 5.93
N HIS A 132 -12.81 -9.99 4.79
CA HIS A 132 -12.25 -9.13 3.75
C HIS A 132 -11.82 -7.76 4.30
N VAL A 133 -10.61 -7.34 3.98
CA VAL A 133 -10.03 -6.03 4.28
C VAL A 133 -9.77 -5.26 3.00
N ALA A 134 -9.07 -5.87 2.05
CA ALA A 134 -8.74 -5.26 0.78
C ALA A 134 -8.47 -6.29 -0.30
N ALA A 135 -8.61 -5.87 -1.57
CA ALA A 135 -8.27 -6.67 -2.73
C ALA A 135 -7.57 -5.81 -3.79
N TRP A 136 -6.44 -6.29 -4.28
CA TRP A 136 -5.69 -5.68 -5.37
C TRP A 136 -5.92 -6.46 -6.67
N SER A 137 -6.37 -5.77 -7.70
CA SER A 137 -6.46 -6.28 -9.06
C SER A 137 -5.28 -5.77 -9.88
N ALA A 138 -4.43 -6.69 -10.33
CA ALA A 138 -3.23 -6.35 -11.10
C ALA A 138 -3.58 -5.79 -12.48
N ASP A 139 -4.58 -6.35 -13.14
CA ASP A 139 -5.01 -5.92 -14.49
C ASP A 139 -5.64 -4.53 -14.47
N GLU A 140 -6.49 -4.26 -13.49
CA GLU A 140 -7.17 -2.97 -13.34
C GLU A 140 -6.30 -1.92 -12.64
N ARG A 141 -5.26 -2.35 -11.91
CA ARG A 141 -4.44 -1.52 -10.99
C ARG A 141 -5.30 -0.83 -9.93
N LEU A 142 -6.30 -1.53 -9.46
CA LEU A 142 -7.24 -1.05 -8.46
C LEU A 142 -7.05 -1.79 -7.13
N LEU A 143 -7.06 -1.02 -6.06
CA LEU A 143 -7.13 -1.51 -4.69
C LEU A 143 -8.51 -1.18 -4.13
N ARG A 144 -9.28 -2.20 -3.81
CA ARG A 144 -10.58 -2.06 -3.13
C ARG A 144 -10.39 -2.31 -1.65
N VAL A 145 -10.84 -1.40 -0.82
CA VAL A 145 -10.67 -1.45 0.64
C VAL A 145 -12.03 -1.39 1.30
N ALA A 146 -12.28 -2.33 2.22
CA ALA A 146 -13.52 -2.36 2.97
C ALA A 146 -13.71 -1.06 3.77
N PRO A 147 -14.91 -0.44 3.77
CA PRO A 147 -15.13 0.87 4.42
C PRO A 147 -14.79 0.86 5.91
N ARG A 148 -15.00 -0.26 6.60
CA ARG A 148 -14.63 -0.43 8.01
C ARG A 148 -13.12 -0.31 8.29
N CYS A 149 -12.29 -0.34 7.25
CA CYS A 149 -10.82 -0.27 7.34
C CYS A 149 -10.26 1.11 6.97
N VAL A 150 -11.10 2.13 6.83
CA VAL A 150 -10.69 3.49 6.47
C VAL A 150 -9.67 4.08 7.45
N ASN A 151 -9.79 3.76 8.74
CA ASN A 151 -8.89 4.24 9.79
C ASN A 151 -7.48 3.62 9.74
N ILE A 152 -7.28 2.54 8.98
CA ILE A 152 -5.97 1.92 8.74
C ILE A 152 -5.55 2.01 7.27
N LEU A 153 -6.14 2.92 6.51
CA LEU A 153 -5.94 3.02 5.06
C LEU A 153 -4.47 3.21 4.69
N ASP A 154 -3.71 4.03 5.42
CA ASP A 154 -2.28 4.23 5.20
C ASP A 154 -1.52 2.89 5.28
N ARG A 155 -1.83 2.07 6.29
CA ARG A 155 -1.22 0.74 6.49
C ARG A 155 -1.59 -0.22 5.37
N VAL A 156 -2.83 -0.20 4.92
CA VAL A 156 -3.30 -1.05 3.82
C VAL A 156 -2.60 -0.69 2.52
N ILE A 157 -2.53 0.59 2.18
CA ILE A 157 -1.87 1.06 0.94
C ILE A 157 -0.37 0.75 0.98
N VAL A 158 0.31 1.09 2.07
CA VAL A 158 1.76 0.88 2.20
C VAL A 158 2.09 -0.60 2.15
N THR A 159 1.36 -1.45 2.88
CA THR A 159 1.63 -2.90 2.86
C THR A 159 1.28 -3.54 1.53
N CYS A 160 0.24 -3.08 0.84
CA CYS A 160 -0.06 -3.49 -0.53
C CYS A 160 1.13 -3.18 -1.46
N PHE A 161 1.59 -1.94 -1.46
CA PHE A 161 2.74 -1.51 -2.24
C PHE A 161 4.00 -2.33 -1.93
N LEU A 162 4.32 -2.54 -0.65
CA LEU A 162 5.48 -3.33 -0.24
C LEU A 162 5.39 -4.77 -0.76
N ASN A 163 4.23 -5.39 -0.67
CA ASN A 163 4.04 -6.76 -1.18
C ASN A 163 4.17 -6.83 -2.70
N LEU A 164 3.69 -5.83 -3.43
CA LEU A 164 3.89 -5.72 -4.89
C LEU A 164 5.36 -5.51 -5.23
N TRP A 165 6.07 -4.68 -4.48
CA TRP A 165 7.50 -4.44 -4.63
C TRP A 165 8.31 -5.73 -4.46
N PHE A 166 8.09 -6.45 -3.35
CA PHE A 166 8.79 -7.71 -3.07
C PHE A 166 8.43 -8.81 -4.07
N LYS A 167 7.17 -8.87 -4.50
CA LYS A 167 6.73 -9.80 -5.54
C LYS A 167 7.48 -9.55 -6.86
N ARG A 168 7.65 -8.28 -7.25
CA ARG A 168 8.45 -7.89 -8.42
C ARG A 168 9.90 -8.30 -8.30
N LEU A 169 10.47 -8.27 -7.10
CA LEU A 169 11.84 -8.74 -6.84
C LEU A 169 11.96 -10.28 -6.82
N GLY A 170 10.87 -11.01 -7.00
CA GLY A 170 10.86 -12.47 -6.85
C GLY A 170 11.04 -12.94 -5.41
N ARG A 171 10.64 -12.14 -4.45
CA ARG A 171 10.86 -12.36 -3.00
C ARG A 171 9.57 -12.37 -2.19
N TRP A 172 8.51 -12.86 -2.78
CA TRP A 172 7.26 -13.03 -2.03
C TRP A 172 7.46 -13.93 -0.83
#